data_021b0d21eba9d4e875cedfcabba680ae
#
_entry.id   021b0d21eba9d4e875cedfcabba680ae
#
_cell.length_a   1.000
_cell.length_b   1.000
_cell.length_c   1.000
_cell.angle_alpha   90.00
_cell.angle_beta   90.00
_cell.angle_gamma   90.00
#
_symmetry.space_group_name_H-M   'P 1'
#
loop_
_entity.id
_entity.type
_entity.pdbx_description
1 polymer ?
#
loop_
_entity_poly.entity_id
_entity_poly.type
_entity_poly.pdbx_seq_one_letter_code
_entity_poly.pdbx_strand_id
1 'polypeptide(L)'
;MKNNGYKPRVPDIMEAVFDIGYLLFDLIAAVLFFVFSRGNSLFVLYGILTLTLCGGDAFHLVPRVIRAFRGSSDKIKKQLGMGLQISSVTMTVFYILLMYIWKNTFPEMQIPAALEIIIWHPHWRVLSYACCPKTVGARITATKSCPLSATRYLP
;
A
#
# COMPACT_ATOMS: atom_id res chain seq x y z
N MET A 1 16.00 -24.22 -6.25
CA MET A 1 15.99 -22.74 -6.37
C MET A 1 17.44 -22.30 -6.43
N LYS A 2 17.94 -21.87 -7.61
CA LYS A 2 19.33 -21.40 -7.75
C LYS A 2 19.46 -20.06 -7.02
N ASN A 3 20.24 -20.03 -5.95
CA ASN A 3 20.75 -18.80 -5.36
C ASN A 3 21.77 -18.21 -6.38
N ASN A 4 21.27 -17.44 -7.32
CA ASN A 4 22.15 -16.58 -8.11
C ASN A 4 22.76 -15.61 -7.10
N GLY A 5 24.07 -15.49 -7.06
CA GLY A 5 24.87 -14.72 -6.10
C GLY A 5 24.52 -13.22 -6.03
N TYR A 6 23.23 -12.92 -5.82
CA TYR A 6 22.74 -11.57 -5.58
C TYR A 6 23.25 -11.10 -4.22
N LYS A 7 24.06 -10.06 -4.23
CA LYS A 7 24.48 -9.36 -3.03
C LYS A 7 23.52 -8.16 -2.84
N PRO A 8 22.76 -8.11 -1.74
CA PRO A 8 21.92 -6.97 -1.45
C PRO A 8 22.78 -5.71 -1.31
N ARG A 9 22.31 -4.61 -1.87
CA ARG A 9 22.97 -3.31 -1.71
C ARG A 9 22.60 -2.71 -0.38
N VAL A 10 23.47 -1.89 0.20
CA VAL A 10 23.22 -1.22 1.47
C VAL A 10 21.87 -0.45 1.48
N PRO A 11 21.50 0.32 0.43
CA PRO A 11 20.20 0.97 0.38
C PRO A 11 19.01 0.00 0.44
N ASP A 12 19.10 -1.16 -0.23
CA ASP A 12 18.02 -2.16 -0.24
C ASP A 12 17.81 -2.77 1.14
N ILE A 13 18.90 -2.96 1.90
CA ILE A 13 18.83 -3.46 3.29
C ILE A 13 18.21 -2.41 4.21
N MET A 14 18.63 -1.14 4.09
CA MET A 14 18.08 -0.04 4.89
C MET A 14 16.58 0.11 4.65
N GLU A 15 16.14 0.06 3.41
CA GLU A 15 14.74 0.08 3.01
C GLU A 15 13.96 -1.08 3.64
N ALA A 16 14.49 -2.30 3.54
CA ALA A 16 13.86 -3.49 4.12
C ALA A 16 13.73 -3.42 5.66
N VAL A 17 14.76 -2.92 6.35
CA VAL A 17 14.73 -2.74 7.81
C VAL A 17 13.66 -1.72 8.19
N PHE A 18 13.56 -0.62 7.44
CA PHE A 18 12.55 0.41 7.68
C PHE A 18 11.14 -0.14 7.44
N ASP A 19 10.91 -0.86 6.34
CA ASP A 19 9.62 -1.48 6.01
C ASP A 19 9.17 -2.47 7.09
N ILE A 20 10.09 -3.30 7.60
CA ILE A 20 9.79 -4.24 8.69
C ILE A 20 9.47 -3.48 10.00
N GLY A 21 10.28 -2.48 10.34
CA GLY A 21 10.07 -1.67 11.55
C GLY A 21 8.73 -0.96 11.53
N TYR A 22 8.35 -0.41 10.38
CA TYR A 22 7.06 0.24 10.16
C TYR A 22 5.88 -0.73 10.38
N LEU A 23 5.89 -1.90 9.73
CA LEU A 23 4.84 -2.90 9.89
C LEU A 23 4.72 -3.43 11.32
N LEU A 24 5.85 -3.62 12.00
CA LEU A 24 5.85 -4.03 13.41
C LEU A 24 5.27 -2.95 14.31
N PHE A 25 5.63 -1.69 14.07
CA PHE A 25 5.08 -0.55 14.82
C PHE A 25 3.57 -0.46 14.66
N ASP A 26 3.05 -0.55 13.43
CA ASP A 26 1.62 -0.49 13.16
C ASP A 26 0.87 -1.67 13.81
N LEU A 27 1.45 -2.87 13.76
CA LEU A 27 0.85 -4.05 14.38
C LEU A 27 0.77 -3.90 15.90
N ILE A 28 1.87 -3.45 16.53
CA ILE A 28 1.91 -3.21 17.98
C ILE A 28 0.90 -2.13 18.37
N ALA A 29 0.84 -1.02 17.62
CA ALA A 29 -0.10 0.06 17.85
C ALA A 29 -1.56 -0.44 17.76
N ALA A 30 -1.90 -1.24 16.74
CA ALA A 30 -3.23 -1.83 16.60
C ALA A 30 -3.60 -2.70 17.82
N VAL A 31 -2.68 -3.57 18.26
CA VAL A 31 -2.89 -4.42 19.44
C VAL A 31 -3.09 -3.56 20.70
N LEU A 32 -2.28 -2.53 20.90
CA LEU A 32 -2.41 -1.62 22.04
C LEU A 32 -3.77 -0.91 22.04
N PHE A 33 -4.26 -0.44 20.89
CA PHE A 33 -5.58 0.15 20.80
C PHE A 33 -6.69 -0.83 21.21
N PHE A 34 -6.61 -2.11 20.82
CA PHE A 34 -7.58 -3.12 21.25
C PHE A 34 -7.48 -3.44 22.73
N VAL A 35 -6.27 -3.60 23.27
CA VAL A 35 -6.04 -3.92 24.70
C VAL A 35 -6.53 -2.78 25.60
N PHE A 36 -6.24 -1.53 25.23
CA PHE A 36 -6.64 -0.36 26.00
C PHE A 36 -8.04 0.14 25.71
N SER A 37 -8.79 -0.49 24.82
CA SER A 37 -10.12 -0.05 24.43
C SER A 37 -11.12 -0.09 25.61
N ARG A 38 -11.01 -1.07 26.52
CA ARG A 38 -11.87 -1.25 27.71
C ARG A 38 -13.36 -1.00 27.41
N GLY A 39 -13.83 -1.33 26.20
CA GLY A 39 -15.19 -1.09 25.76
C GLY A 39 -15.45 0.29 25.14
N ASN A 40 -14.45 1.14 25.01
CA ASN A 40 -14.57 2.41 24.29
C ASN A 40 -14.53 2.16 22.78
N SER A 41 -15.64 2.47 22.11
CA SER A 41 -15.80 2.23 20.66
C SER A 41 -14.80 3.02 19.81
N LEU A 42 -14.37 4.21 20.24
CA LEU A 42 -13.36 4.99 19.51
C LEU A 42 -12.00 4.29 19.46
N PHE A 43 -11.54 3.72 20.59
CA PHE A 43 -10.28 2.97 20.60
C PHE A 43 -10.35 1.73 19.73
N VAL A 44 -11.51 1.04 19.70
CA VAL A 44 -11.72 -0.09 18.79
C VAL A 44 -11.65 0.35 17.33
N LEU A 45 -12.25 1.50 16.99
CA LEU A 45 -12.18 2.07 15.63
C LEU A 45 -10.75 2.45 15.24
N TYR A 46 -9.97 3.05 16.15
CA TYR A 46 -8.54 3.31 15.91
C TYR A 46 -7.75 2.02 15.72
N GLY A 47 -8.06 0.98 16.48
CA GLY A 47 -7.45 -0.35 16.30
C GLY A 47 -7.74 -0.95 14.92
N ILE A 48 -8.99 -0.88 14.47
CA ILE A 48 -9.40 -1.34 13.14
C ILE A 48 -8.73 -0.50 12.04
N LEU A 49 -8.66 0.83 12.22
CA LEU A 49 -8.01 1.74 11.29
C LEU A 49 -6.54 1.37 11.09
N THR A 50 -5.80 1.22 12.20
CA THR A 50 -4.37 0.87 12.19
C THR A 50 -4.14 -0.53 11.62
N LEU A 51 -5.00 -1.49 11.94
CA LEU A 51 -4.92 -2.85 11.40
C LEU A 51 -5.19 -2.87 9.88
N THR A 52 -6.12 -2.04 9.39
CA THR A 52 -6.40 -1.88 7.96
C THR A 52 -5.18 -1.31 7.23
N LEU A 53 -4.51 -0.32 7.83
CA LEU A 53 -3.29 0.28 7.31
C LEU A 53 -2.17 -0.77 7.24
N CYS A 54 -1.87 -1.42 8.36
CA CYS A 54 -0.85 -2.46 8.44
C CYS A 54 -1.11 -3.60 7.43
N GLY A 55 -2.33 -4.11 7.37
CA GLY A 55 -2.71 -5.17 6.44
C GLY A 55 -2.58 -4.75 4.98
N GLY A 56 -3.05 -3.54 4.63
CA GLY A 56 -2.94 -3.00 3.27
C GLY A 56 -1.50 -2.83 2.81
N ASP A 57 -0.66 -2.30 3.68
CA ASP A 57 0.73 -2.04 3.37
C ASP A 57 1.58 -3.32 3.35
N ALA A 58 1.26 -4.31 4.18
CA ALA A 58 1.95 -5.60 4.18
C ALA A 58 1.93 -6.28 2.81
N PHE A 59 0.84 -6.14 2.03
CA PHE A 59 0.75 -6.76 0.70
C PHE A 59 1.78 -6.26 -0.31
N HIS A 60 2.27 -5.04 -0.18
CA HIS A 60 3.31 -4.53 -1.07
C HIS A 60 4.68 -4.42 -0.40
N LEU A 61 4.75 -4.18 0.91
CA LEU A 61 6.02 -4.08 1.64
C LEU A 61 6.69 -5.45 1.80
N VAL A 62 5.94 -6.52 2.09
CA VAL A 62 6.51 -7.86 2.21
C VAL A 62 7.21 -8.33 0.93
N PRO A 63 6.61 -8.24 -0.28
CA PRO A 63 7.33 -8.57 -1.52
C PRO A 63 8.54 -7.65 -1.79
N ARG A 64 8.51 -6.40 -1.31
CA ARG A 64 9.60 -5.45 -1.44
C ARG A 64 10.79 -5.87 -0.57
N VAL A 65 10.54 -6.25 0.68
CA VAL A 65 11.55 -6.82 1.58
C VAL A 65 12.15 -8.11 0.98
N ILE A 66 11.31 -9.02 0.46
CA ILE A 66 11.80 -10.25 -0.20
C ILE A 66 12.67 -9.91 -1.40
N ARG A 67 12.31 -8.88 -2.19
CA ARG A 67 13.12 -8.41 -3.32
C ARG A 67 14.49 -7.90 -2.87
N ALA A 68 14.56 -7.19 -1.76
CA ALA A 68 15.80 -6.64 -1.21
C ALA A 68 16.81 -7.76 -0.88
N PHE A 69 16.35 -8.89 -0.34
CA PHE A 69 17.23 -10.01 0.06
C PHE A 69 17.47 -11.05 -1.05
N ARG A 70 16.49 -11.30 -1.92
CA ARG A 70 16.53 -12.37 -2.93
C ARG A 70 16.76 -11.88 -4.35
N GLY A 71 16.78 -10.57 -4.56
CA GLY A 71 16.84 -9.96 -5.88
C GLY A 71 15.49 -9.96 -6.60
N SER A 72 15.48 -9.41 -7.82
CA SER A 72 14.27 -9.25 -8.62
C SER A 72 13.98 -10.53 -9.43
N SER A 73 12.81 -11.12 -9.25
CA SER A 73 12.30 -12.19 -10.10
C SER A 73 10.92 -11.78 -10.68
N ASP A 74 10.50 -12.41 -11.79
CA ASP A 74 9.22 -12.06 -12.42
C ASP A 74 8.02 -12.36 -11.50
N LYS A 75 8.13 -13.37 -10.63
CA LYS A 75 7.14 -13.65 -9.59
C LYS A 75 7.04 -12.51 -8.58
N ILE A 76 8.18 -11.99 -8.10
CA ILE A 76 8.24 -10.89 -7.14
C ILE A 76 7.68 -9.61 -7.77
N LYS A 77 8.01 -9.32 -9.04
CA LYS A 77 7.45 -8.16 -9.76
C LYS A 77 5.91 -8.23 -9.86
N LYS A 78 5.37 -9.42 -10.16
CA LYS A 78 3.93 -9.64 -10.22
C LYS A 78 3.27 -9.46 -8.84
N GLN A 79 3.88 -10.01 -7.78
CA GLN A 79 3.39 -9.84 -6.41
C GLN A 79 3.42 -8.38 -5.96
N LEU A 80 4.49 -7.65 -6.30
CA LEU A 80 4.61 -6.24 -6.00
C LEU A 80 3.51 -5.41 -6.70
N GLY A 81 3.26 -5.68 -7.99
CA GLY A 81 2.18 -5.01 -8.73
C GLY A 81 0.79 -5.30 -8.16
N MET A 82 0.53 -6.54 -7.78
CA MET A 82 -0.73 -6.96 -7.14
C MET A 82 -0.87 -6.35 -5.74
N GLY A 83 0.23 -6.32 -4.98
CA GLY A 83 0.28 -5.70 -3.65
C GLY A 83 -0.07 -4.22 -3.68
N LEU A 84 0.46 -3.47 -4.65
CA LEU A 84 0.13 -2.05 -4.84
C LEU A 84 -1.36 -1.83 -5.14
N GLN A 85 -2.00 -2.73 -5.89
CA GLN A 85 -3.45 -2.65 -6.15
C GLN A 85 -4.26 -2.89 -4.87
N ILE A 86 -3.93 -3.91 -4.11
CA ILE A 86 -4.59 -4.22 -2.83
C ILE A 86 -4.42 -3.05 -1.87
N SER A 87 -3.18 -2.53 -1.75
CA SER A 87 -2.90 -1.35 -0.90
C SER A 87 -3.71 -0.12 -1.31
N SER A 88 -3.91 0.11 -2.60
CA SER A 88 -4.75 1.23 -3.06
C SER A 88 -6.22 1.10 -2.62
N VAL A 89 -6.76 -0.12 -2.61
CA VAL A 89 -8.14 -0.37 -2.13
C VAL A 89 -8.22 -0.23 -0.61
N THR A 90 -7.25 -0.79 0.13
CA THR A 90 -7.22 -0.69 1.60
C THR A 90 -7.01 0.74 2.07
N MET A 91 -6.21 1.54 1.36
CA MET A 91 -6.06 2.98 1.62
C MET A 91 -7.40 3.72 1.44
N THR A 92 -8.21 3.33 0.45
CA THR A 92 -9.56 3.90 0.30
C THR A 92 -10.41 3.62 1.54
N VAL A 93 -10.41 2.38 2.04
CA VAL A 93 -11.13 1.99 3.26
C VAL A 93 -10.59 2.75 4.47
N PHE A 94 -9.26 2.88 4.58
CA PHE A 94 -8.60 3.64 5.63
C PHE A 94 -9.10 5.09 5.70
N TYR A 95 -9.15 5.80 4.58
CA TYR A 95 -9.62 7.19 4.55
C TYR A 95 -11.12 7.33 4.87
N ILE A 96 -11.95 6.36 4.47
CA ILE A 96 -13.36 6.33 4.84
C ILE A 96 -13.52 6.16 6.36
N LEU A 97 -12.78 5.23 6.95
CA LEU A 97 -12.78 5.01 8.40
C LEU A 97 -12.24 6.23 9.15
N LEU A 98 -11.16 6.83 8.66
CA LEU A 98 -10.60 8.05 9.25
C LEU A 98 -11.60 9.20 9.26
N MET A 99 -12.32 9.40 8.15
CA MET A 99 -13.35 10.43 8.07
C MET A 99 -14.52 10.15 9.01
N TYR A 100 -14.92 8.89 9.16
CA TYR A 100 -15.95 8.48 10.12
C TYR A 100 -15.53 8.75 11.56
N ILE A 101 -14.30 8.39 11.93
CA ILE A 101 -13.73 8.66 13.25
C ILE A 101 -13.66 10.17 13.52
N TRP A 102 -13.22 10.95 12.53
CA TRP A 102 -13.15 12.40 12.64
C TRP A 102 -14.51 13.02 12.96
N LYS A 103 -15.56 12.65 12.21
CA LYS A 103 -16.92 13.15 12.43
C LYS A 103 -17.46 12.79 13.81
N ASN A 104 -17.12 11.62 14.34
CA ASN A 104 -17.53 11.18 15.68
C ASN A 104 -16.75 11.86 16.81
N THR A 105 -15.48 12.19 16.57
CA THR A 105 -14.60 12.79 17.58
C THR A 105 -14.78 14.30 17.67
N PHE A 106 -15.07 14.95 16.54
CA PHE A 106 -15.20 16.40 16.45
C PHE A 106 -16.52 16.82 15.77
N PRO A 107 -17.68 16.62 16.43
CA PRO A 107 -18.98 16.90 15.83
C PRO A 107 -19.20 18.39 15.50
N GLU A 108 -18.57 19.28 16.28
CA GLU A 108 -18.64 20.74 16.08
C GLU A 108 -17.79 21.23 14.88
N MET A 109 -16.83 20.43 14.43
CA MET A 109 -15.92 20.82 13.37
C MET A 109 -16.41 20.33 12.03
N GLN A 110 -17.04 21.22 11.27
CA GLN A 110 -17.47 20.90 9.91
C GLN A 110 -16.25 20.76 9.00
N ILE A 111 -16.11 19.59 8.37
CA ILE A 111 -15.10 19.37 7.35
C ILE A 111 -15.46 20.23 6.13
N PRO A 112 -14.56 21.09 5.62
CA PRO A 112 -14.83 21.86 4.42
C PRO A 112 -15.22 20.92 3.26
N ALA A 113 -16.30 21.24 2.56
CA ALA A 113 -16.80 20.43 1.46
C ALA A 113 -15.73 20.14 0.38
N ALA A 114 -14.77 21.07 0.22
CA ALA A 114 -13.62 20.89 -0.67
C ALA A 114 -12.74 19.68 -0.25
N LEU A 115 -12.50 19.47 1.05
CA LEU A 115 -11.74 18.32 1.55
C LEU A 115 -12.53 17.01 1.37
N GLU A 116 -13.84 17.01 1.58
CA GLU A 116 -14.68 15.85 1.29
C GLU A 116 -14.58 15.46 -0.20
N ILE A 117 -14.70 16.42 -1.11
CA ILE A 117 -14.58 16.17 -2.55
C ILE A 117 -13.19 15.66 -2.92
N ILE A 118 -12.11 16.26 -2.37
CA ILE A 118 -10.73 15.82 -2.63
C ILE A 118 -10.50 14.40 -2.14
N ILE A 119 -11.10 14.00 -1.02
CA ILE A 119 -10.98 12.63 -0.50
C ILE A 119 -11.81 11.66 -1.36
N TRP A 120 -13.05 11.99 -1.68
CA TRP A 120 -13.94 11.08 -2.40
C TRP A 120 -13.60 10.90 -3.89
N HIS A 121 -13.19 11.95 -4.58
CA HIS A 121 -12.98 11.93 -6.03
C HIS A 121 -11.86 10.96 -6.50
N PRO A 122 -10.64 10.95 -5.93
CA PRO A 122 -9.62 9.99 -6.32
C PRO A 122 -9.96 8.55 -5.89
N HIS A 123 -10.66 8.37 -4.77
CA HIS A 123 -11.02 7.05 -4.25
C HIS A 123 -12.06 6.35 -5.13
N TRP A 124 -13.03 7.10 -5.66
CA TRP A 124 -14.00 6.57 -6.63
C TRP A 124 -13.31 6.07 -7.91
N ARG A 125 -12.30 6.80 -8.40
CA ARG A 125 -11.52 6.38 -9.56
C ARG A 125 -10.71 5.11 -9.27
N VAL A 126 -10.05 5.00 -8.13
CA VAL A 126 -9.30 3.80 -7.74
C VAL A 126 -10.22 2.60 -7.63
N LEU A 127 -11.39 2.76 -7.01
CA LEU A 127 -12.39 1.70 -6.86
C LEU A 127 -12.92 1.23 -8.22
N SER A 128 -13.20 2.17 -9.14
CA SER A 128 -13.66 1.84 -10.49
C SER A 128 -12.60 1.10 -11.31
N TYR A 129 -11.32 1.43 -11.15
CA TYR A 129 -10.20 0.69 -11.78
C TYR A 129 -9.98 -0.68 -11.16
N ALA A 130 -10.14 -0.84 -9.85
CA ALA A 130 -10.02 -2.13 -9.16
C ALA A 130 -11.14 -3.10 -9.55
N CYS A 131 -12.34 -2.58 -9.83
CA CYS A 131 -13.50 -3.38 -10.23
C CYS A 131 -13.48 -3.78 -11.73
N CYS A 132 -12.56 -3.22 -12.56
CA CYS A 132 -12.47 -3.52 -13.99
C CYS A 132 -11.25 -4.42 -14.29
N PRO A 133 -11.39 -5.76 -14.32
CA PRO A 133 -10.26 -6.69 -14.45
C PRO A 133 -9.55 -6.62 -15.81
N LYS A 134 -10.16 -5.96 -16.82
CA LYS A 134 -9.60 -5.86 -18.17
C LYS A 134 -8.40 -4.91 -18.31
N THR A 135 -8.26 -3.93 -17.39
CA THR A 135 -7.15 -2.96 -17.46
C THR A 135 -5.86 -3.45 -16.80
N VAL A 136 -5.95 -4.42 -15.92
CA VAL A 136 -4.78 -5.00 -15.23
C VAL A 136 -3.97 -5.90 -16.16
N GLY A 137 -4.63 -6.68 -17.00
CA GLY A 137 -3.97 -7.52 -18.01
C GLY A 137 -3.27 -6.72 -19.11
N ALA A 138 -3.87 -5.60 -19.55
CA ALA A 138 -3.34 -4.78 -20.63
C ALA A 138 -2.04 -4.04 -20.27
N ARG A 139 -1.87 -3.61 -19.00
CA ARG A 139 -0.62 -2.94 -18.58
C ARG A 139 0.56 -3.90 -18.45
N ILE A 140 0.32 -5.15 -18.08
CA ILE A 140 1.40 -6.16 -17.98
C ILE A 140 1.90 -6.55 -19.38
N THR A 141 1.04 -6.50 -20.39
CA THR A 141 1.42 -6.78 -21.78
C THR A 141 2.03 -5.58 -22.50
N ALA A 142 1.61 -4.35 -22.18
CA ALA A 142 2.15 -3.13 -22.80
C ALA A 142 3.62 -2.84 -22.43
N THR A 143 4.08 -3.31 -21.27
CA THR A 143 5.49 -3.15 -20.86
C THR A 143 6.43 -4.11 -21.62
N LYS A 144 5.89 -5.12 -22.30
CA LYS A 144 6.68 -6.07 -23.11
C LYS A 144 6.86 -5.62 -24.57
N SER A 145 6.18 -4.61 -25.04
CA SER A 145 6.16 -4.21 -26.45
C SER A 145 6.67 -2.79 -26.75
N CYS A 146 7.49 -2.21 -25.85
CA CYS A 146 8.24 -1.00 -26.21
C CYS A 146 9.63 -1.40 -26.69
N PRO A 147 9.87 -1.50 -28.00
CA PRO A 147 11.23 -1.59 -28.51
C PRO A 147 11.86 -0.21 -28.28
N LEU A 148 12.84 -0.13 -27.40
CA LEU A 148 13.75 1.00 -27.32
C LEU A 148 14.35 1.18 -28.71
N SER A 149 13.82 2.15 -29.45
CA SER A 149 14.44 2.63 -30.69
C SER A 149 15.86 3.07 -30.35
N ALA A 150 16.80 2.32 -30.87
CA ALA A 150 18.20 2.63 -30.87
C ALA A 150 18.42 4.03 -31.48
N THR A 151 18.70 5.02 -30.66
CA THR A 151 19.30 6.26 -31.11
C THR A 151 20.76 5.95 -31.51
N ARG A 152 20.90 5.69 -32.78
CA ARG A 152 22.17 5.60 -33.48
C ARG A 152 22.81 6.99 -33.44
N TYR A 153 23.80 7.21 -32.62
CA TYR A 153 24.75 8.29 -32.80
C TYR A 153 25.79 7.79 -33.79
N LEU A 154 25.84 8.37 -34.94
CA LEU A 154 26.94 8.32 -35.95
C LEU A 154 27.69 9.65 -35.91
N PRO A 155 28.90 9.65 -36.43
CA PRO A 155 30.17 10.09 -35.86
C PRO A 155 30.35 11.59 -35.86
#